data_1576b082dead2121eb7cc348e7061975
#
_entry.id   1576b082dead2121eb7cc348e7061975
#
_cell.length_a   1.000
_cell.length_b   1.000
_cell.length_c   1.000
_cell.angle_alpha   90.00
_cell.angle_beta   90.00
_cell.angle_gamma   90.00
#
_symmetry.space_group_name_H-M   'P 1'
#
loop_
_entity.id
_entity.type
_entity.pdbx_description
1 polymer ?
#
loop_
_entity_poly.entity_id
_entity_poly.type
_entity_poly.pdbx_seq_one_letter_code
_entity_poly.pdbx_strand_id
1 'polypeptide(L)'
;YKVEITIILKSKKFLHFFDKKMFNLISDTNLIPEHHYHIHLLSIPRIFYNKNDLFVSPVNFLQKKDNLEKKWTEILKKYKGIKIGINSKTSLIKKNIPFDYFLNLASSFDFTFFVLQKEIDNKKIDKFKNIIFFKNIDKSENAFIDSIQIIKQLDLVITADTALAHLSGTIGKKTWIPLPFV
;
A
#
# COMPACT_ATOMS: atom_id res chain seq x y z
N TYR A 1 4.03 34.83 -5.68
CA TYR A 1 3.78 34.11 -6.92
C TYR A 1 2.88 32.91 -6.59
N LYS A 2 1.78 32.77 -7.34
CA LYS A 2 0.92 31.57 -7.23
C LYS A 2 1.48 30.53 -8.18
N VAL A 3 1.94 29.40 -7.63
CA VAL A 3 2.44 28.27 -8.41
C VAL A 3 1.30 27.29 -8.61
N GLU A 4 1.02 26.91 -9.85
CA GLU A 4 0.09 25.84 -10.18
C GLU A 4 0.86 24.55 -10.43
N ILE A 5 0.48 23.50 -9.74
CA ILE A 5 1.13 22.18 -9.85
C ILE A 5 0.18 21.22 -10.54
N THR A 6 0.60 20.68 -11.67
CA THR A 6 -0.10 19.62 -12.38
C THR A 6 0.60 18.28 -12.16
N ILE A 7 -0.14 17.27 -11.70
CA ILE A 7 0.36 15.90 -11.53
C ILE A 7 -0.21 15.04 -12.65
N ILE A 8 0.67 14.41 -13.41
CA ILE A 8 0.31 13.51 -14.50
C ILE A 8 0.48 12.07 -14.02
N LEU A 9 -0.59 11.30 -14.06
CA LEU A 9 -0.66 9.93 -13.62
C LEU A 9 -0.93 8.98 -14.79
N LYS A 10 -0.26 7.83 -14.84
CA LYS A 10 -0.48 6.82 -15.88
C LYS A 10 -1.87 6.18 -15.85
N SER A 11 -2.61 6.32 -14.75
CA SER A 11 -3.93 5.69 -14.60
C SER A 11 -4.84 6.51 -13.69
N LYS A 12 -6.10 6.62 -14.10
CA LYS A 12 -7.18 7.25 -13.32
C LYS A 12 -7.35 6.62 -11.93
N LYS A 13 -6.98 5.35 -11.78
CA LYS A 13 -7.09 4.61 -10.51
C LYS A 13 -6.29 5.22 -9.35
N PHE A 14 -5.32 6.08 -9.64
CA PHE A 14 -4.48 6.73 -8.63
C PHE A 14 -4.86 8.18 -8.33
N LEU A 15 -5.84 8.76 -9.05
CA LEU A 15 -6.25 10.15 -8.86
C LEU A 15 -6.74 10.43 -7.44
N HIS A 16 -7.35 9.44 -6.79
CA HIS A 16 -7.91 9.58 -5.44
C HIS A 16 -6.84 9.72 -4.33
N PHE A 17 -5.57 9.51 -4.63
CA PHE A 17 -4.48 9.74 -3.68
C PHE A 17 -4.13 11.21 -3.51
N PHE A 18 -4.51 12.06 -4.45
CA PHE A 18 -4.12 13.46 -4.48
C PHE A 18 -5.31 14.39 -4.24
N ASP A 19 -5.07 15.47 -3.50
CA ASP A 19 -6.10 16.49 -3.28
C ASP A 19 -6.25 17.38 -4.52
N LYS A 20 -7.43 17.31 -5.14
CA LYS A 20 -7.80 18.13 -6.30
C LYS A 20 -7.86 19.63 -6.01
N LYS A 21 -7.92 20.04 -4.73
CA LYS A 21 -7.86 21.45 -4.35
C LYS A 21 -6.44 22.01 -4.42
N MET A 22 -5.44 21.12 -4.26
CA MET A 22 -4.03 21.49 -4.27
C MET A 22 -3.36 21.28 -5.62
N PHE A 23 -3.86 20.35 -6.42
CA PHE A 23 -3.22 19.90 -7.65
C PHE A 23 -4.19 19.80 -8.81
N ASN A 24 -3.74 20.18 -10.00
CA ASN A 24 -4.39 19.80 -11.24
C ASN A 24 -4.00 18.34 -11.56
N LEU A 25 -4.98 17.46 -11.72
CA LEU A 25 -4.74 16.03 -11.89
C LEU A 25 -5.11 15.58 -13.30
N ILE A 26 -4.14 15.03 -14.03
CA ILE A 26 -4.30 14.54 -15.40
C ILE A 26 -3.92 13.07 -15.48
N SER A 27 -4.71 12.30 -16.20
CA SER A 27 -4.41 10.88 -16.50
C SER A 27 -4.27 10.59 -18.00
N ASP A 28 -4.38 11.61 -18.82
CA ASP A 28 -4.18 11.54 -20.27
C ASP A 28 -3.00 12.42 -20.67
N THR A 29 -1.96 11.83 -21.20
CA THR A 29 -0.74 12.54 -21.60
C THR A 29 -0.95 13.43 -22.83
N ASN A 30 -2.04 13.26 -23.59
CA ASN A 30 -2.39 14.12 -24.70
C ASN A 30 -2.98 15.48 -24.25
N LEU A 31 -3.32 15.60 -22.98
CA LEU A 31 -3.94 16.79 -22.37
C LEU A 31 -2.98 17.55 -21.47
N ILE A 32 -1.66 17.41 -21.67
CA ILE A 32 -0.68 18.14 -20.86
C ILE A 32 -0.81 19.63 -21.15
N PRO A 33 -1.10 20.46 -20.12
CA PRO A 33 -1.21 21.91 -20.31
C PRO A 33 0.15 22.52 -20.63
N GLU A 34 0.14 23.72 -21.21
CA GLU A 34 1.34 24.53 -21.32
C GLU A 34 1.96 24.77 -19.94
N HIS A 35 3.28 24.62 -19.83
CA HIS A 35 3.98 24.65 -18.55
C HIS A 35 5.39 25.21 -18.71
N HIS A 36 5.91 25.84 -17.64
CA HIS A 36 7.27 26.38 -17.62
C HIS A 36 8.31 25.33 -17.29
N TYR A 37 8.00 24.40 -16.38
CA TYR A 37 8.92 23.37 -15.92
C TYR A 37 8.19 22.04 -15.75
N HIS A 38 8.91 20.94 -15.94
CA HIS A 38 8.45 19.61 -15.61
C HIS A 38 9.55 18.79 -14.94
N ILE A 39 9.15 17.83 -14.14
CA ILE A 39 10.08 16.95 -13.46
C ILE A 39 9.45 15.57 -13.25
N HIS A 40 10.24 14.53 -13.41
CA HIS A 40 9.85 13.21 -12.96
C HIS A 40 9.76 13.14 -11.44
N LEU A 41 8.69 12.54 -10.92
CA LEU A 41 8.45 12.42 -9.48
C LEU A 41 9.65 11.81 -8.74
N LEU A 42 10.26 10.77 -9.31
CA LEU A 42 11.45 10.11 -8.74
C LEU A 42 12.71 10.99 -8.74
N SER A 43 12.72 12.10 -9.48
CA SER A 43 13.85 13.04 -9.50
C SER A 43 13.71 14.16 -8.46
N ILE A 44 12.53 14.33 -7.85
CA ILE A 44 12.30 15.36 -6.82
C ILE A 44 13.27 15.26 -5.65
N PRO A 45 13.53 14.05 -5.07
CA PRO A 45 14.48 13.94 -3.96
C PRO A 45 15.88 14.48 -4.27
N ARG A 46 16.33 14.36 -5.53
CA ARG A 46 17.63 14.89 -5.97
C ARG A 46 17.73 16.42 -5.85
N ILE A 47 16.62 17.12 -6.11
CA ILE A 47 16.59 18.60 -6.01
C ILE A 47 16.72 19.05 -4.55
N PHE A 48 16.17 18.27 -3.63
CA PHE A 48 16.15 18.58 -2.21
C PHE A 48 17.27 17.89 -1.42
N TYR A 49 18.18 17.16 -2.09
CA TYR A 49 19.21 16.33 -1.46
C TYR A 49 20.09 17.07 -0.44
N ASN A 50 20.36 18.34 -0.68
CA ASN A 50 21.19 19.17 0.21
C ASN A 50 20.39 19.89 1.32
N LYS A 51 19.08 19.67 1.39
CA LYS A 51 18.23 20.21 2.45
C LYS A 51 17.95 19.08 3.44
N ASN A 52 18.25 19.29 4.72
CA ASN A 52 18.03 18.32 5.80
C ASN A 52 16.56 17.89 5.97
N ASP A 53 15.66 18.38 5.13
CA ASP A 53 14.20 18.15 5.16
C ASP A 53 13.73 16.93 4.37
N LEU A 54 14.65 16.12 3.80
CA LEU A 54 14.30 14.92 3.02
C LEU A 54 13.68 13.77 3.83
N PHE A 55 13.88 13.79 5.15
CA PHE A 55 13.33 12.77 6.05
C PHE A 55 12.12 13.33 6.81
N VAL A 56 11.09 13.70 6.07
CA VAL A 56 9.82 14.09 6.68
C VAL A 56 9.18 12.83 7.27
N SER A 57 8.71 12.94 8.50
CA SER A 57 7.85 11.91 9.10
C SER A 57 6.71 11.57 8.14
N PRO A 58 6.28 10.29 8.05
CA PRO A 58 5.20 9.91 7.15
C PRO A 58 3.98 10.77 7.42
N VAL A 59 3.67 11.66 6.48
CA VAL A 59 2.47 12.46 6.53
C VAL A 59 1.36 11.60 5.96
N ASN A 60 0.33 11.33 6.75
CA ASN A 60 -0.84 10.61 6.28
C ASN A 60 -1.67 11.52 5.36
N PHE A 61 -1.21 11.69 4.11
CA PHE A 61 -1.89 12.48 3.08
C PHE A 61 -3.00 11.70 2.35
N LEU A 62 -3.20 10.43 2.73
CA LEU A 62 -4.26 9.63 2.15
C LEU A 62 -5.62 10.11 2.65
N GLN A 63 -6.48 10.51 1.72
CA GLN A 63 -7.82 11.00 2.05
C GLN A 63 -8.60 9.97 2.87
N LYS A 64 -9.23 10.43 3.96
CA LYS A 64 -10.14 9.60 4.75
C LYS A 64 -11.38 9.27 3.92
N LYS A 65 -11.75 8.00 3.90
CA LYS A 65 -13.04 7.54 3.36
C LYS A 65 -13.80 6.84 4.49
N ASP A 66 -14.53 7.60 5.25
CA ASP A 66 -15.14 7.21 6.52
C ASP A 66 -15.98 5.92 6.44
N ASN A 67 -16.75 5.75 5.36
CA ASN A 67 -17.60 4.56 5.21
C ASN A 67 -16.80 3.26 5.02
N LEU A 68 -15.69 3.31 4.26
CA LEU A 68 -14.81 2.15 4.06
C LEU A 68 -13.98 1.87 5.30
N GLU A 69 -13.56 2.91 6.00
CA GLU A 69 -12.84 2.78 7.28
C GLU A 69 -13.72 2.07 8.31
N LYS A 70 -14.98 2.49 8.46
CA LYS A 70 -15.96 1.84 9.34
C LYS A 70 -16.17 0.38 8.98
N LYS A 71 -16.41 0.07 7.70
CA LYS A 71 -16.57 -1.30 7.20
C LYS A 71 -15.42 -2.20 7.61
N TRP A 72 -14.17 -1.79 7.32
CA TRP A 72 -13.00 -2.61 7.60
C TRP A 72 -12.69 -2.69 9.10
N THR A 73 -12.94 -1.63 9.86
CA THR A 73 -12.84 -1.64 11.31
C THR A 73 -13.78 -2.68 11.91
N GLU A 74 -15.04 -2.74 11.50
CA GLU A 74 -16.00 -3.72 11.96
C GLU A 74 -15.61 -5.17 11.61
N ILE A 75 -15.11 -5.37 10.38
CA ILE A 75 -14.66 -6.70 9.94
C ILE A 75 -13.46 -7.17 10.76
N LEU A 76 -12.44 -6.31 10.92
CA LEU A 76 -11.19 -6.70 11.58
C LEU A 76 -11.32 -6.73 13.11
N LYS A 77 -12.31 -6.07 13.68
CA LYS A 77 -12.61 -6.08 15.13
C LYS A 77 -12.98 -7.48 15.66
N LYS A 78 -13.45 -8.36 14.77
CA LYS A 78 -13.77 -9.77 15.09
C LYS A 78 -12.54 -10.60 15.42
N TYR A 79 -11.36 -10.18 14.95
CA TYR A 79 -10.11 -10.87 15.19
C TYR A 79 -9.37 -10.22 16.36
N LYS A 80 -9.15 -11.01 17.40
CA LYS A 80 -8.45 -10.57 18.62
C LYS A 80 -6.93 -10.76 18.46
N GLY A 81 -6.15 -10.13 19.35
CA GLY A 81 -4.70 -10.27 19.36
C GLY A 81 -4.00 -9.48 18.26
N ILE A 82 -2.75 -9.87 17.99
CA ILE A 82 -1.87 -9.22 17.02
C ILE A 82 -2.31 -9.55 15.60
N LYS A 83 -2.45 -8.52 14.77
CA LYS A 83 -2.87 -8.59 13.37
C LYS A 83 -1.72 -8.26 12.44
N ILE A 84 -1.35 -9.20 11.61
CA ILE A 84 -0.21 -9.07 10.69
C ILE A 84 -0.70 -9.15 9.24
N GLY A 85 -0.43 -8.12 8.45
CA GLY A 85 -0.63 -8.16 7.01
C GLY A 85 0.52 -8.87 6.32
N ILE A 86 0.24 -9.76 5.39
CA ILE A 86 1.27 -10.50 4.65
C ILE A 86 1.07 -10.40 3.14
N ASN A 87 2.18 -10.24 2.42
CA ASN A 87 2.21 -10.30 0.96
C ASN A 87 3.52 -10.96 0.49
N SER A 88 3.39 -12.08 -0.19
CA SER A 88 4.51 -12.89 -0.67
C SER A 88 4.88 -12.63 -2.13
N LYS A 89 3.94 -12.11 -2.93
CA LYS A 89 4.09 -12.03 -4.40
C LYS A 89 4.53 -10.65 -4.85
N THR A 90 5.39 -10.63 -5.86
CA THR A 90 5.81 -9.43 -6.60
C THR A 90 5.58 -9.64 -8.09
N SER A 91 5.72 -8.58 -8.89
CA SER A 91 5.77 -8.69 -10.36
C SER A 91 7.04 -9.41 -10.86
N LEU A 92 8.10 -9.45 -10.04
CA LEU A 92 9.36 -10.13 -10.34
C LEU A 92 9.47 -11.39 -9.50
N ILE A 93 9.30 -12.57 -10.10
CA ILE A 93 9.29 -13.87 -9.40
C ILE A 93 10.49 -14.06 -8.47
N LYS A 94 11.68 -13.58 -8.87
CA LYS A 94 12.92 -13.67 -8.06
C LYS A 94 12.83 -12.92 -6.71
N LYS A 95 11.91 -11.98 -6.58
CA LYS A 95 11.68 -11.21 -5.34
C LYS A 95 10.52 -11.76 -4.50
N ASN A 96 9.91 -12.86 -4.91
CA ASN A 96 8.84 -13.48 -4.15
C ASN A 96 9.38 -14.09 -2.85
N ILE A 97 8.60 -13.96 -1.78
CA ILE A 97 8.84 -14.67 -0.53
C ILE A 97 8.10 -16.02 -0.65
N PRO A 98 8.76 -17.17 -0.45
CA PRO A 98 8.06 -18.45 -0.40
C PRO A 98 6.97 -18.41 0.66
N PHE A 99 5.72 -18.69 0.26
CA PHE A 99 4.57 -18.55 1.17
C PHE A 99 4.63 -19.49 2.38
N ASP A 100 5.39 -20.57 2.26
CA ASP A 100 5.61 -21.57 3.32
C ASP A 100 6.23 -20.95 4.59
N TYR A 101 7.03 -19.87 4.47
CA TYR A 101 7.51 -19.13 5.64
C TYR A 101 6.36 -18.50 6.44
N PHE A 102 5.33 -17.99 5.76
CA PHE A 102 4.14 -17.46 6.44
C PHE A 102 3.29 -18.57 7.06
N LEU A 103 3.22 -19.75 6.43
CA LEU A 103 2.55 -20.91 7.02
C LEU A 103 3.27 -21.38 8.30
N ASN A 104 4.60 -21.37 8.31
CA ASN A 104 5.40 -21.70 9.49
C ASN A 104 5.17 -20.69 10.62
N LEU A 105 5.14 -19.39 10.30
CA LEU A 105 4.81 -18.34 11.28
C LEU A 105 3.40 -18.55 11.85
N ALA A 106 2.41 -18.82 10.98
CA ALA A 106 1.03 -19.07 11.41
C ALA A 106 0.87 -20.33 12.28
N SER A 107 1.74 -21.32 12.08
CA SER A 107 1.77 -22.53 12.94
C SER A 107 2.45 -22.28 14.29
N SER A 108 3.38 -21.31 14.35
CA SER A 108 4.23 -21.08 15.53
C SER A 108 3.69 -20.01 16.49
N PHE A 109 2.81 -19.13 15.99
CA PHE A 109 2.32 -17.99 16.75
C PHE A 109 0.80 -17.87 16.66
N ASP A 110 0.16 -17.51 17.78
CA ASP A 110 -1.27 -17.21 17.85
C ASP A 110 -1.57 -15.76 17.42
N PHE A 111 -1.07 -15.40 16.21
CA PHE A 111 -1.36 -14.13 15.56
C PHE A 111 -2.36 -14.35 14.44
N THR A 112 -3.12 -13.32 14.07
CA THR A 112 -3.98 -13.36 12.88
C THR A 112 -3.24 -12.77 11.69
N PHE A 113 -3.11 -13.54 10.62
CA PHE A 113 -2.43 -13.15 9.38
C PHE A 113 -3.46 -12.80 8.31
N PHE A 114 -3.39 -11.59 7.78
CA PHE A 114 -4.26 -11.10 6.71
C PHE A 114 -3.50 -11.07 5.40
N VAL A 115 -3.94 -11.88 4.43
CA VAL A 115 -3.31 -11.96 3.10
C VAL A 115 -3.75 -10.76 2.28
N LEU A 116 -2.79 -9.89 1.93
CA LEU A 116 -3.02 -8.63 1.20
C LEU A 116 -2.79 -8.76 -0.31
N GLN A 117 -2.33 -9.91 -0.79
CA GLN A 117 -2.18 -10.15 -2.23
C GLN A 117 -3.52 -10.55 -2.87
N LYS A 118 -3.66 -10.28 -4.17
CA LYS A 118 -4.92 -10.52 -4.91
C LYS A 118 -5.26 -11.99 -5.07
N GLU A 119 -4.25 -12.85 -5.12
CA GLU A 119 -4.38 -14.28 -5.40
C GLU A 119 -3.54 -15.10 -4.47
N ILE A 120 -4.13 -16.20 -4.01
CA ILE A 120 -3.46 -17.23 -3.23
C ILE A 120 -4.07 -18.59 -3.56
N ASP A 121 -3.27 -19.63 -3.44
CA ASP A 121 -3.79 -20.99 -3.45
C ASP A 121 -4.54 -21.26 -2.14
N ASN A 122 -5.86 -21.27 -2.21
CA ASN A 122 -6.71 -21.47 -1.05
C ASN A 122 -6.42 -22.82 -0.35
N LYS A 123 -6.09 -23.88 -1.11
CA LYS A 123 -5.77 -25.20 -0.53
C LYS A 123 -4.61 -25.14 0.47
N LYS A 124 -3.67 -24.19 0.27
CA LYS A 124 -2.54 -24.01 1.19
C LYS A 124 -2.95 -23.41 2.52
N ILE A 125 -3.99 -22.59 2.55
CA ILE A 125 -4.39 -21.84 3.75
C ILE A 125 -5.63 -22.41 4.45
N ASP A 126 -6.42 -23.24 3.80
CA ASP A 126 -7.72 -23.74 4.31
C ASP A 126 -7.59 -24.46 5.67
N LYS A 127 -6.43 -25.05 5.96
CA LYS A 127 -6.15 -25.70 7.25
C LYS A 127 -5.77 -24.74 8.38
N PHE A 128 -5.51 -23.46 8.07
CA PHE A 128 -5.09 -22.46 9.05
C PHE A 128 -6.25 -21.55 9.42
N LYS A 129 -6.73 -21.63 10.66
CA LYS A 129 -7.81 -20.80 11.17
C LYS A 129 -7.40 -19.33 11.37
N ASN A 130 -6.11 -19.09 11.50
CA ASN A 130 -5.52 -17.78 11.76
C ASN A 130 -4.93 -17.10 10.50
N ILE A 131 -5.13 -17.66 9.30
CA ILE A 131 -4.81 -17.02 8.02
C ILE A 131 -6.11 -16.60 7.34
N ILE A 132 -6.29 -15.31 7.14
CA ILE A 132 -7.50 -14.70 6.58
C ILE A 132 -7.21 -14.15 5.20
N PHE A 133 -8.00 -14.57 4.21
CA PHE A 133 -7.93 -14.07 2.84
C PHE A 133 -9.26 -13.47 2.41
N PHE A 134 -9.23 -12.20 2.01
CA PHE A 134 -10.40 -11.52 1.46
C PHE A 134 -10.35 -11.51 -0.08
N LYS A 135 -11.19 -12.30 -0.72
CA LYS A 135 -11.21 -12.49 -2.19
C LYS A 135 -11.48 -11.22 -3.00
N ASN A 136 -12.02 -10.17 -2.39
CA ASN A 136 -12.61 -9.02 -3.10
C ASN A 136 -12.07 -7.68 -2.63
N ILE A 137 -10.81 -7.61 -2.20
CA ILE A 137 -10.16 -6.34 -1.88
C ILE A 137 -9.73 -5.62 -3.16
N ASP A 138 -9.78 -4.29 -3.14
CA ASP A 138 -9.30 -3.41 -4.22
C ASP A 138 -9.88 -3.72 -5.61
N LYS A 139 -11.13 -4.22 -5.68
CA LYS A 139 -11.85 -4.44 -6.94
C LYS A 139 -12.49 -3.17 -7.50
N SER A 140 -12.56 -2.10 -6.72
CA SER A 140 -13.09 -0.82 -7.16
C SER A 140 -12.20 -0.17 -8.24
N GLU A 141 -12.72 0.88 -8.88
CA GLU A 141 -11.93 1.69 -9.82
C GLU A 141 -10.73 2.38 -9.16
N ASN A 142 -10.74 2.52 -7.84
CA ASN A 142 -9.68 3.15 -7.06
C ASN A 142 -8.69 2.09 -6.53
N ALA A 143 -7.44 2.21 -6.92
CA ALA A 143 -6.40 1.28 -6.49
C ALA A 143 -6.13 1.38 -4.98
N PHE A 144 -5.91 0.23 -4.34
CA PHE A 144 -5.48 0.09 -2.94
C PHE A 144 -6.44 0.66 -1.88
N ILE A 145 -7.69 0.95 -2.23
CA ILE A 145 -8.60 1.65 -1.32
C ILE A 145 -8.98 0.79 -0.11
N ASP A 146 -9.23 -0.52 -0.34
CA ASP A 146 -9.49 -1.46 0.74
C ASP A 146 -8.21 -1.80 1.49
N SER A 147 -7.11 -2.04 0.77
CA SER A 147 -5.79 -2.32 1.37
C SER A 147 -5.36 -1.24 2.35
N ILE A 148 -5.57 0.05 2.04
CA ILE A 148 -5.28 1.17 2.94
C ILE A 148 -6.05 1.01 4.26
N GLN A 149 -7.35 0.74 4.19
CA GLN A 149 -8.18 0.68 5.38
C GLN A 149 -7.86 -0.57 6.22
N ILE A 150 -7.52 -1.68 5.57
CA ILE A 150 -7.06 -2.89 6.25
C ILE A 150 -5.73 -2.60 6.95
N ILE A 151 -4.73 -2.07 6.25
CA ILE A 151 -3.39 -1.79 6.79
C ILE A 151 -3.45 -0.88 8.00
N LYS A 152 -4.34 0.13 8.02
CA LYS A 152 -4.55 1.01 9.19
C LYS A 152 -4.90 0.24 10.45
N GLN A 153 -5.59 -0.90 10.35
CA GLN A 153 -6.06 -1.73 11.47
C GLN A 153 -5.06 -2.83 11.89
N LEU A 154 -3.96 -2.98 11.17
CA LEU A 154 -2.94 -3.99 11.46
C LEU A 154 -1.89 -3.46 12.45
N ASP A 155 -1.18 -4.38 13.11
CA ASP A 155 -0.06 -4.05 14.00
C ASP A 155 1.27 -4.06 13.25
N LEU A 156 1.39 -4.93 12.24
CA LEU A 156 2.59 -5.11 11.41
C LEU A 156 2.20 -5.48 9.98
N VAL A 157 3.00 -5.08 9.02
CA VAL A 157 2.95 -5.60 7.65
C VAL A 157 4.27 -6.26 7.31
N ILE A 158 4.23 -7.51 6.80
CA ILE A 158 5.39 -8.21 6.27
C ILE A 158 5.13 -8.43 4.78
N THR A 159 5.89 -7.78 3.94
CA THR A 159 5.64 -7.79 2.50
C THR A 159 6.92 -7.89 1.70
N ALA A 160 6.87 -8.62 0.59
CA ALA A 160 7.90 -8.49 -0.42
C ALA A 160 7.99 -7.04 -0.93
N ASP A 161 9.09 -6.67 -1.57
CA ASP A 161 9.35 -5.34 -2.15
C ASP A 161 8.32 -5.01 -3.25
N THR A 162 7.21 -4.40 -2.84
CA THR A 162 6.04 -4.09 -3.69
C THR A 162 5.42 -2.74 -3.33
N ALA A 163 4.40 -2.33 -4.10
CA ALA A 163 3.60 -1.15 -3.78
C ALA A 163 2.99 -1.17 -2.36
N LEU A 164 2.73 -2.36 -1.80
CA LEU A 164 2.22 -2.48 -0.42
C LEU A 164 3.26 -2.04 0.63
N ALA A 165 4.55 -2.26 0.38
CA ALA A 165 5.62 -1.76 1.24
C ALA A 165 5.59 -0.22 1.33
N HIS A 166 5.54 0.44 0.17
CA HIS A 166 5.46 1.89 0.09
C HIS A 166 4.18 2.44 0.71
N LEU A 167 3.05 1.79 0.43
CA LEU A 167 1.77 2.17 0.98
C LEU A 167 1.75 2.09 2.51
N SER A 168 2.27 0.99 3.05
CA SER A 168 2.36 0.78 4.51
C SER A 168 3.24 1.82 5.18
N GLY A 169 4.40 2.12 4.58
CA GLY A 169 5.29 3.18 5.05
C GLY A 169 4.63 4.56 5.01
N THR A 170 3.91 4.89 3.93
CA THR A 170 3.16 6.14 3.80
C THR A 170 2.09 6.31 4.89
N ILE A 171 1.46 5.22 5.31
CA ILE A 171 0.46 5.21 6.40
C ILE A 171 1.15 5.32 7.77
N GLY A 172 2.47 5.20 7.84
CA GLY A 172 3.22 5.11 9.09
C GLY A 172 3.09 3.77 9.80
N LYS A 173 2.73 2.70 9.06
CA LYS A 173 2.60 1.37 9.61
C LYS A 173 3.96 0.69 9.72
N LYS A 174 4.23 0.04 10.86
CA LYS A 174 5.41 -0.80 11.03
C LYS A 174 5.45 -1.86 9.91
N THR A 175 6.54 -1.88 9.14
CA THR A 175 6.65 -2.70 7.93
C THR A 175 8.00 -3.40 7.87
N TRP A 176 7.98 -4.71 7.65
CA TRP A 176 9.16 -5.52 7.40
C TRP A 176 9.19 -5.93 5.92
N ILE A 177 10.33 -5.72 5.29
CA ILE A 177 10.55 -6.05 3.88
C ILE A 177 11.71 -7.03 3.80
N PRO A 178 11.45 -8.35 3.79
CA PRO A 178 12.49 -9.34 3.53
C PRO A 178 13.04 -9.13 2.11
N LEU A 179 14.32 -8.86 2.01
CA LEU A 179 15.02 -8.71 0.74
C LEU A 179 15.75 -10.00 0.40
N PRO A 180 15.80 -10.41 -0.89
CA PRO A 180 16.62 -11.53 -1.29
C PRO A 180 18.09 -11.19 -1.04
N PHE A 181 18.82 -12.17 -0.56
CA PHE A 181 20.29 -12.06 -0.49
C PHE A 181 20.83 -12.17 -1.91
N VAL A 182 21.66 -11.19 -2.31
CA VAL A 182 22.29 -11.11 -3.64
C VAL A 182 23.76 -11.44 -3.49
#